data_45eea0e23060bd6ecb58206213011101
#
_entry.id   45eea0e23060bd6ecb58206213011101
#
_cell.length_a   1.000
_cell.length_b   1.000
_cell.length_c   1.000
_cell.angle_alpha   90.00
_cell.angle_beta   90.00
_cell.angle_gamma   90.00
#
_symmetry.space_group_name_H-M   'P 1'
#
loop_
_entity.id
_entity.type
_entity.pdbx_description
1 polymer ?
#
loop_
_entity_poly.entity_id
_entity_poly.type
_entity_poly.pdbx_seq_one_letter_code
_entity_poly.pdbx_strand_id
1 'polypeptide(L)'
;TLSVGFIGLAETLKALTGKHHGESEASQKLGLEIIGHMRNRMDEESRKTGLNFTLLATPAEGLSGRFVRIDQKKYGKIPGVTDREYYTNSFHVPVYYPIKAYKKIQLEAPYHALTNAGHISYVELDGDTCKNLKAFESVIRYMKEQGIGYGSVNHPVDRDPVCGYTGVIDDICPRCGRKEGEPVSLAFLKELRKKYPNVRCTRMKKLWQEELNMTGEELRMRMQQQ
;
A
#
# COMPACT_ATOMS: atom_id res chain seq x y z
N THR A 1 5.41 11.44 25.46
CA THR A 1 5.82 10.25 24.69
C THR A 1 6.64 10.67 23.50
N LEU A 2 7.76 10.01 23.30
CA LEU A 2 8.66 10.17 22.16
C LEU A 2 8.66 8.87 21.38
N SER A 3 8.14 8.87 20.15
CA SER A 3 8.03 7.66 19.34
C SER A 3 9.07 7.64 18.23
N VAL A 4 9.78 6.53 18.12
CA VAL A 4 10.64 6.24 16.95
C VAL A 4 9.84 5.35 16.02
N GLY A 5 9.69 5.77 14.77
CA GLY A 5 8.98 5.01 13.75
C GLY A 5 9.94 4.41 12.72
N PHE A 6 9.54 3.34 12.07
CA PHE A 6 10.27 2.73 10.97
C PHE A 6 9.37 2.38 9.79
N ILE A 7 9.97 2.36 8.61
CA ILE A 7 9.39 1.88 7.35
C ILE A 7 10.44 1.08 6.59
N GLY A 8 10.03 0.29 5.63
CA GLY A 8 10.97 -0.36 4.70
C GLY A 8 11.75 -1.53 5.29
N LEU A 9 11.20 -2.27 6.27
CA LEU A 9 11.87 -3.46 6.79
C LEU A 9 12.12 -4.49 5.68
N ALA A 10 11.15 -4.69 4.80
CA ALA A 10 11.28 -5.63 3.69
C ALA A 10 12.46 -5.27 2.77
N GLU A 11 12.55 -4.02 2.36
CA GLU A 11 13.62 -3.51 1.49
C GLU A 11 14.97 -3.51 2.22
N THR A 12 15.00 -3.21 3.52
CA THR A 12 16.21 -3.31 4.35
C THR A 12 16.74 -4.74 4.37
N LEU A 13 15.89 -5.71 4.64
CA LEU A 13 16.27 -7.13 4.62
C LEU A 13 16.70 -7.59 3.23
N LYS A 14 16.01 -7.13 2.19
CA LYS A 14 16.39 -7.41 0.79
C LYS A 14 17.77 -6.87 0.46
N ALA A 15 18.11 -5.66 0.90
CA ALA A 15 19.42 -5.07 0.71
C ALA A 15 20.52 -5.83 1.47
N LEU A 16 20.25 -6.29 2.69
CA LEU A 16 21.22 -6.97 3.54
C LEU A 16 21.46 -8.44 3.17
N THR A 17 20.41 -9.16 2.77
CA THR A 17 20.43 -10.62 2.63
C THR A 17 20.04 -11.12 1.24
N GLY A 18 19.62 -10.24 0.35
CA GLY A 18 19.05 -10.58 -0.95
C GLY A 18 17.60 -11.06 -0.92
N LYS A 19 16.99 -11.23 0.26
CA LYS A 19 15.61 -11.71 0.45
C LYS A 19 14.91 -10.93 1.56
N HIS A 20 13.64 -10.59 1.37
CA HIS A 20 12.84 -10.02 2.47
C HIS A 20 12.25 -11.13 3.37
N HIS A 21 11.66 -10.73 4.48
CA HIS A 21 11.14 -11.66 5.51
C HIS A 21 9.98 -12.56 5.04
N GLY A 22 9.29 -12.22 3.96
CA GLY A 22 8.30 -13.11 3.34
C GLY A 22 8.92 -14.23 2.49
N GLU A 23 10.18 -14.07 2.04
CA GLU A 23 10.88 -15.00 1.14
C GLU A 23 11.77 -16.00 1.90
N SER A 24 12.18 -15.71 3.15
CA SER A 24 13.18 -16.49 3.87
C SER A 24 12.98 -16.44 5.38
N GLU A 25 13.06 -17.59 6.03
CA GLU A 25 13.03 -17.69 7.51
C GLU A 25 14.23 -17.01 8.16
N ALA A 26 15.40 -17.07 7.53
CA ALA A 26 16.58 -16.37 8.02
C ALA A 26 16.37 -14.84 7.99
N SER A 27 15.76 -14.32 6.93
CA SER A 27 15.42 -12.90 6.85
C SER A 27 14.32 -12.52 7.85
N GLN A 28 13.34 -13.39 8.07
CA GLN A 28 12.33 -13.18 9.11
C GLN A 28 12.97 -13.08 10.51
N LYS A 29 13.88 -14.00 10.82
CA LYS A 29 14.62 -13.98 12.09
C LYS A 29 15.43 -12.70 12.25
N LEU A 30 16.19 -12.31 11.23
CA LEU A 30 16.95 -11.05 11.24
C LEU A 30 16.02 -9.83 11.41
N GLY A 31 14.87 -9.82 10.73
CA GLY A 31 13.88 -8.75 10.88
C GLY A 31 13.38 -8.62 12.33
N LEU A 32 13.07 -9.73 12.98
CA LEU A 32 12.69 -9.74 14.40
C LEU A 32 13.81 -9.30 15.31
N GLU A 33 15.06 -9.67 15.03
CA GLU A 33 16.24 -9.21 15.78
C GLU A 33 16.43 -7.69 15.65
N ILE A 34 16.30 -7.13 14.45
CA ILE A 34 16.41 -5.68 14.21
C ILE A 34 15.33 -4.93 14.99
N ILE A 35 14.07 -5.31 14.82
CA ILE A 35 12.96 -4.62 15.47
C ILE A 35 12.98 -4.83 17.00
N GLY A 36 13.36 -6.02 17.46
CA GLY A 36 13.58 -6.32 18.87
C GLY A 36 14.69 -5.45 19.48
N HIS A 37 15.78 -5.25 18.75
CA HIS A 37 16.85 -4.34 19.19
C HIS A 37 16.35 -2.89 19.30
N MET A 38 15.61 -2.41 18.30
CA MET A 38 15.00 -1.07 18.34
C MET A 38 14.08 -0.93 19.55
N ARG A 39 13.23 -1.92 19.83
CA ARG A 39 12.34 -1.93 20.98
C ARG A 39 13.12 -1.87 22.30
N ASN A 40 14.13 -2.70 22.47
CA ASN A 40 14.96 -2.71 23.66
C ASN A 40 15.65 -1.36 23.90
N ARG A 41 16.12 -0.69 22.85
CA ARG A 41 16.69 0.67 22.94
C ARG A 41 15.66 1.68 23.43
N MET A 42 14.40 1.62 22.98
CA MET A 42 13.35 2.52 23.48
C MET A 42 13.07 2.28 24.97
N ASP A 43 13.00 1.02 25.38
CA ASP A 43 12.77 0.65 26.77
C ASP A 43 13.96 1.07 27.68
N GLU A 44 15.19 0.98 27.19
CA GLU A 44 16.40 1.46 27.90
C GLU A 44 16.38 2.99 28.04
N GLU A 45 16.10 3.73 26.98
CA GLU A 45 16.04 5.19 27.05
C GLU A 45 14.91 5.67 27.95
N SER A 46 13.79 4.98 28.01
CA SER A 46 12.70 5.25 28.95
C SER A 46 13.18 5.10 30.39
N ARG A 47 13.91 4.03 30.68
CA ARG A 47 14.46 3.79 32.04
C ARG A 47 15.53 4.80 32.45
N LYS A 48 16.38 5.20 31.50
CA LYS A 48 17.48 6.17 31.80
C LYS A 48 16.96 7.58 32.00
N THR A 49 15.96 8.00 31.26
CA THR A 49 15.52 9.40 31.22
C THR A 49 14.27 9.68 32.05
N GLY A 50 13.49 8.64 32.40
CA GLY A 50 12.16 8.79 32.99
C GLY A 50 11.11 9.27 31.99
N LEU A 51 11.46 9.44 30.72
CA LEU A 51 10.52 9.78 29.62
C LEU A 51 9.96 8.51 28.97
N ASN A 52 8.80 8.62 28.36
CA ASN A 52 8.19 7.50 27.67
C ASN A 52 8.66 7.45 26.21
N PHE A 53 9.63 6.59 25.91
CA PHE A 53 10.05 6.27 24.55
C PHE A 53 9.32 5.03 24.05
N THR A 54 8.88 5.03 22.78
CA THR A 54 8.10 3.96 22.21
C THR A 54 8.51 3.68 20.77
N LEU A 55 8.23 2.45 20.28
CA LEU A 55 8.49 2.04 18.92
C LEU A 55 7.18 1.95 18.13
N LEU A 56 7.12 2.64 16.99
CA LEU A 56 5.97 2.72 16.11
C LEU A 56 6.21 1.98 14.78
N ALA A 57 5.33 1.07 14.45
CA ALA A 57 5.21 0.56 13.08
C ALA A 57 4.49 1.62 12.23
N THR A 58 5.26 2.49 11.58
CA THR A 58 4.75 3.72 10.97
C THR A 58 3.84 3.43 9.77
N PRO A 59 2.60 3.90 9.76
CA PRO A 59 1.73 3.89 8.58
C PRO A 59 2.11 5.07 7.67
N ALA A 60 3.19 4.93 6.90
CA ALA A 60 3.78 6.02 6.13
C ALA A 60 3.21 6.07 4.72
N GLU A 61 2.15 6.84 4.49
CA GLU A 61 1.54 6.99 3.17
C GLU A 61 2.44 7.81 2.21
N GLY A 62 2.59 9.10 2.46
CA GLY A 62 3.41 9.97 1.60
C GLY A 62 4.92 9.88 1.85
N LEU A 63 5.34 9.53 3.07
CA LEU A 63 6.73 9.47 3.47
C LEU A 63 7.49 8.31 2.81
N SER A 64 6.85 7.17 2.63
CA SER A 64 7.42 5.99 1.97
C SER A 64 7.85 6.30 0.53
N GLY A 65 7.01 6.98 -0.24
CA GLY A 65 7.34 7.43 -1.59
C GLY A 65 8.40 8.55 -1.62
N ARG A 66 8.41 9.42 -0.62
CA ARG A 66 9.44 10.47 -0.52
C ARG A 66 10.83 9.88 -0.28
N PHE A 67 10.95 8.93 0.62
CA PHE A 67 12.22 8.32 0.97
C PHE A 67 12.81 7.54 -0.20
N VAL A 68 12.02 6.72 -0.88
CA VAL A 68 12.51 5.98 -2.03
C VAL A 68 13.03 6.91 -3.14
N ARG A 69 12.35 8.07 -3.38
CA ARG A 69 12.83 9.05 -4.36
C ARG A 69 14.15 9.72 -3.96
N ILE A 70 14.38 9.96 -2.67
CA ILE A 70 15.64 10.48 -2.16
C ILE A 70 16.75 9.45 -2.38
N ASP A 71 16.49 8.19 -2.03
CA ASP A 71 17.48 7.12 -2.16
C ASP A 71 17.76 6.76 -3.63
N GLN A 72 16.76 6.79 -4.49
CA GLN A 72 16.97 6.65 -5.95
C GLN A 72 17.90 7.73 -6.52
N LYS A 73 17.78 8.98 -6.04
CA LYS A 73 18.68 10.06 -6.47
C LYS A 73 20.12 9.84 -5.99
N LYS A 74 20.27 9.26 -4.81
CA LYS A 74 21.59 9.09 -4.18
C LYS A 74 22.29 7.79 -4.60
N TYR A 75 21.54 6.70 -4.73
CA TYR A 75 22.08 5.35 -4.91
C TYR A 75 21.64 4.70 -6.22
N GLY A 76 20.76 5.33 -6.99
CA GLY A 76 20.16 4.76 -8.18
C GLY A 76 19.03 3.77 -7.88
N LYS A 77 18.53 3.12 -8.93
CA LYS A 77 17.53 2.07 -8.83
C LYS A 77 18.18 0.74 -8.53
N ILE A 78 17.97 0.20 -7.35
CA ILE A 78 18.47 -1.09 -6.88
C ILE A 78 17.29 -2.08 -6.91
N PRO A 79 17.37 -3.20 -7.69
CA PRO A 79 16.28 -4.16 -7.82
C PRO A 79 15.80 -4.71 -6.47
N GLY A 80 14.48 -4.63 -6.23
CA GLY A 80 13.84 -5.09 -5.01
C GLY A 80 14.09 -4.21 -3.78
N VAL A 81 14.80 -3.08 -3.92
CA VAL A 81 15.08 -2.14 -2.83
C VAL A 81 14.57 -0.75 -3.15
N THR A 82 15.09 -0.11 -4.22
CA THR A 82 14.71 1.26 -4.58
C THR A 82 14.07 1.37 -5.97
N ASP A 83 13.75 0.27 -6.62
CA ASP A 83 13.21 0.23 -7.98
C ASP A 83 11.69 0.51 -8.07
N ARG A 84 11.02 0.63 -6.94
CA ARG A 84 9.58 0.92 -6.83
C ARG A 84 9.31 2.38 -6.49
N GLU A 85 8.04 2.75 -6.47
CA GLU A 85 7.61 4.13 -6.19
C GLU A 85 7.53 4.45 -4.68
N TYR A 86 7.55 3.44 -3.82
CA TYR A 86 7.47 3.55 -2.37
C TYR A 86 8.17 2.40 -1.66
N TYR A 87 8.59 2.63 -0.42
CA TYR A 87 9.00 1.58 0.50
C TYR A 87 7.80 0.93 1.17
N THR A 88 7.88 -0.36 1.43
CA THR A 88 6.86 -1.07 2.19
C THR A 88 6.71 -0.47 3.59
N ASN A 89 5.47 -0.25 4.03
CA ASN A 89 5.20 0.28 5.36
C ASN A 89 5.70 -0.67 6.46
N SER A 90 6.31 -0.10 7.47
CA SER A 90 6.73 -0.77 8.71
C SER A 90 7.32 -2.17 8.49
N PHE A 91 6.71 -3.20 9.09
CA PHE A 91 7.11 -4.61 9.01
C PHE A 91 6.28 -5.42 8.00
N HIS A 92 5.44 -4.78 7.17
CA HIS A 92 4.58 -5.53 6.27
C HIS A 92 5.37 -6.39 5.28
N VAL A 93 4.83 -7.56 4.97
CA VAL A 93 5.20 -8.27 3.76
C VAL A 93 4.72 -7.46 2.57
N PRO A 94 5.57 -7.20 1.56
CA PRO A 94 5.21 -6.36 0.43
C PRO A 94 3.92 -6.83 -0.26
N VAL A 95 3.03 -5.88 -0.58
CA VAL A 95 1.72 -6.16 -1.20
C VAL A 95 1.85 -6.90 -2.53
N TYR A 96 2.90 -6.61 -3.29
CA TYR A 96 3.18 -7.27 -4.57
C TYR A 96 3.73 -8.71 -4.45
N TYR A 97 4.09 -9.14 -3.23
CA TYR A 97 4.59 -10.50 -3.02
C TYR A 97 3.43 -11.48 -2.89
N PRO A 98 3.35 -12.51 -3.76
CA PRO A 98 2.26 -13.46 -3.71
C PRO A 98 2.36 -14.34 -2.46
N ILE A 99 1.50 -14.11 -1.50
CA ILE A 99 1.47 -14.83 -0.23
C ILE A 99 0.03 -15.09 0.20
N LYS A 100 -0.22 -16.26 0.78
CA LYS A 100 -1.53 -16.58 1.35
C LYS A 100 -1.78 -15.75 2.61
N ALA A 101 -3.01 -15.28 2.81
CA ALA A 101 -3.42 -14.46 3.96
C ALA A 101 -2.94 -15.04 5.31
N TYR A 102 -3.15 -16.33 5.54
CA TYR A 102 -2.70 -17.00 6.77
C TYR A 102 -1.19 -16.92 6.98
N LYS A 103 -0.40 -17.09 5.90
CA LYS A 103 1.05 -17.03 6.02
C LYS A 103 1.53 -15.60 6.27
N LYS A 104 0.89 -14.61 5.65
CA LYS A 104 1.16 -13.19 5.91
C LYS A 104 0.90 -12.84 7.38
N ILE A 105 -0.25 -13.25 7.91
CA ILE A 105 -0.61 -13.06 9.33
C ILE A 105 0.45 -13.67 10.26
N GLN A 106 0.87 -14.91 10.01
CA GLN A 106 1.91 -15.57 10.81
C GLN A 106 3.24 -14.82 10.81
N LEU A 107 3.65 -14.25 9.67
CA LEU A 107 4.91 -13.54 9.54
C LEU A 107 4.86 -12.16 10.21
N GLU A 108 3.74 -11.47 10.14
CA GLU A 108 3.59 -10.12 10.69
C GLU A 108 3.25 -10.11 12.20
N ALA A 109 2.54 -11.11 12.69
CA ALA A 109 2.07 -11.16 14.08
C ALA A 109 3.16 -10.96 15.14
N PRO A 110 4.37 -11.55 15.05
CA PRO A 110 5.41 -11.37 16.06
C PRO A 110 5.88 -9.92 16.22
N TYR A 111 5.77 -9.08 15.18
CA TYR A 111 6.16 -7.67 15.23
C TYR A 111 5.17 -6.81 16.05
N HIS A 112 3.91 -7.25 16.19
CA HIS A 112 2.91 -6.52 16.97
C HIS A 112 3.33 -6.37 18.43
N ALA A 113 3.87 -7.40 19.05
CA ALA A 113 4.36 -7.37 20.42
C ALA A 113 5.56 -6.42 20.61
N LEU A 114 6.32 -6.14 19.54
CA LEU A 114 7.50 -5.29 19.57
C LEU A 114 7.19 -3.80 19.37
N THR A 115 6.04 -3.45 18.82
CA THR A 115 5.67 -2.09 18.39
C THR A 115 4.59 -1.49 19.30
N ASN A 116 5.00 -1.03 20.47
CA ASN A 116 4.09 -0.57 21.53
C ASN A 116 3.48 0.82 21.33
N ALA A 117 3.95 1.59 20.35
CA ALA A 117 3.35 2.88 19.99
C ALA A 117 2.19 2.74 18.99
N GLY A 118 2.12 1.61 18.32
CA GLY A 118 1.08 1.32 17.34
C GLY A 118 1.57 0.43 16.20
N HIS A 119 0.65 -0.33 15.65
CA HIS A 119 0.87 -1.27 14.57
C HIS A 119 -0.48 -1.58 13.91
N ILE A 120 -0.43 -2.04 12.68
CA ILE A 120 -1.60 -2.58 11.97
C ILE A 120 -1.11 -3.63 10.97
N SER A 121 -1.85 -4.70 10.79
CA SER A 121 -1.67 -5.63 9.67
C SER A 121 -2.83 -5.55 8.71
N TYR A 122 -2.54 -5.48 7.43
CA TYR A 122 -3.52 -5.49 6.35
C TYR A 122 -3.55 -6.86 5.68
N VAL A 123 -4.73 -7.41 5.48
CA VAL A 123 -4.95 -8.61 4.68
C VAL A 123 -5.84 -8.24 3.51
N GLU A 124 -5.31 -8.42 2.31
CA GLU A 124 -6.06 -8.24 1.07
C GLU A 124 -6.77 -9.56 0.74
N LEU A 125 -8.09 -9.51 0.59
CA LEU A 125 -8.90 -10.64 0.15
C LEU A 125 -9.45 -10.37 -1.25
N ASP A 126 -9.26 -11.34 -2.14
CA ASP A 126 -9.86 -11.30 -3.47
C ASP A 126 -11.37 -11.51 -3.40
N GLY A 127 -12.09 -10.81 -4.24
CA GLY A 127 -13.53 -10.96 -4.40
C GLY A 127 -14.37 -10.28 -3.30
N ASP A 128 -15.67 -10.41 -3.41
CA ASP A 128 -16.64 -9.83 -2.51
C ASP A 128 -16.76 -10.65 -1.22
N THR A 129 -16.24 -10.14 -0.12
CA THR A 129 -16.25 -10.80 1.19
C THR A 129 -17.66 -11.08 1.70
N CYS A 130 -18.67 -10.32 1.27
CA CYS A 130 -20.07 -10.54 1.63
C CYS A 130 -20.61 -11.87 1.10
N LYS A 131 -20.01 -12.39 0.01
CA LYS A 131 -20.39 -13.69 -0.56
C LYS A 131 -19.84 -14.90 0.19
N ASN A 132 -18.85 -14.68 1.07
CA ASN A 132 -18.24 -15.76 1.87
C ASN A 132 -17.88 -15.29 3.29
N LEU A 133 -18.91 -15.02 4.09
CA LEU A 133 -18.75 -14.57 5.47
C LEU A 133 -18.02 -15.57 6.36
N LYS A 134 -18.13 -16.88 6.08
CA LYS A 134 -17.40 -17.90 6.84
C LYS A 134 -15.88 -17.81 6.62
N ALA A 135 -15.44 -17.59 5.39
CA ALA A 135 -14.02 -17.37 5.10
C ALA A 135 -13.51 -16.08 5.76
N PHE A 136 -14.30 -15.00 5.68
CA PHE A 136 -13.99 -13.74 6.35
C PHE A 136 -13.86 -13.92 7.87
N GLU A 137 -14.83 -14.56 8.51
CA GLU A 137 -14.78 -14.88 9.94
C GLU A 137 -13.54 -15.69 10.30
N SER A 138 -13.18 -16.70 9.49
CA SER A 138 -11.99 -17.53 9.72
C SER A 138 -10.70 -16.69 9.71
N VAL A 139 -10.58 -15.70 8.84
CA VAL A 139 -9.44 -14.79 8.80
C VAL A 139 -9.37 -13.95 10.08
N ILE A 140 -10.49 -13.38 10.52
CA ILE A 140 -10.53 -12.58 11.76
C ILE A 140 -10.18 -13.42 12.99
N ARG A 141 -10.73 -14.63 13.09
CA ARG A 141 -10.38 -15.56 14.18
C ARG A 141 -8.89 -15.88 14.18
N TYR A 142 -8.35 -16.17 13.02
CA TYR A 142 -6.94 -16.48 12.89
C TYR A 142 -6.03 -15.30 13.25
N MET A 143 -6.38 -14.07 12.85
CA MET A 143 -5.68 -12.85 13.31
C MET A 143 -5.63 -12.80 14.83
N LYS A 144 -6.77 -13.01 15.51
CA LYS A 144 -6.85 -13.05 16.96
C LYS A 144 -5.96 -14.15 17.57
N GLU A 145 -6.03 -15.35 17.04
CA GLU A 145 -5.23 -16.50 17.50
C GLU A 145 -3.73 -16.28 17.37
N GLN A 146 -3.30 -15.58 16.32
CA GLN A 146 -1.90 -15.24 16.10
C GLN A 146 -1.42 -14.02 16.90
N GLY A 147 -2.30 -13.32 17.61
CA GLY A 147 -1.94 -12.17 18.43
C GLY A 147 -1.82 -10.86 17.64
N ILE A 148 -2.52 -10.73 16.50
CA ILE A 148 -2.64 -9.46 15.80
C ILE A 148 -3.42 -8.48 16.70
N GLY A 149 -2.75 -7.42 17.17
CA GLY A 149 -3.36 -6.43 18.05
C GLY A 149 -4.31 -5.47 17.33
N TYR A 150 -4.01 -5.15 16.06
CA TYR A 150 -4.85 -4.36 15.19
C TYR A 150 -4.71 -4.85 13.76
N GLY A 151 -5.80 -5.26 13.16
CA GLY A 151 -5.85 -5.78 11.79
C GLY A 151 -6.97 -5.16 10.97
N SER A 152 -6.74 -5.05 9.69
CA SER A 152 -7.72 -4.64 8.69
C SER A 152 -7.79 -5.68 7.58
N VAL A 153 -9.00 -5.98 7.15
CA VAL A 153 -9.22 -6.79 5.95
C VAL A 153 -9.64 -5.83 4.84
N ASN A 154 -8.77 -5.70 3.85
CA ASN A 154 -9.00 -4.87 2.70
C ASN A 154 -9.59 -5.72 1.57
N HIS A 155 -10.60 -5.14 0.94
CA HIS A 155 -11.11 -5.64 -0.33
C HIS A 155 -10.59 -4.69 -1.42
N PRO A 156 -9.80 -5.15 -2.38
CA PRO A 156 -9.33 -4.29 -3.44
C PRO A 156 -10.53 -3.80 -4.25
N VAL A 157 -10.78 -2.51 -4.18
CA VAL A 157 -11.80 -1.83 -4.94
C VAL A 157 -11.10 -0.81 -5.81
N ASP A 158 -10.79 -1.24 -7.03
CA ASP A 158 -10.22 -0.36 -8.02
C ASP A 158 -11.32 0.53 -8.61
N ARG A 159 -10.93 1.71 -9.00
CA ARG A 159 -11.80 2.62 -9.72
C ARG A 159 -11.16 3.01 -11.03
N ASP A 160 -11.79 2.61 -12.14
CA ASP A 160 -11.36 3.10 -13.44
C ASP A 160 -11.60 4.61 -13.53
N PRO A 161 -10.54 5.42 -13.72
CA PRO A 161 -10.65 6.88 -13.73
C PRO A 161 -11.36 7.43 -14.96
N VAL A 162 -11.55 6.62 -15.98
CA VAL A 162 -12.13 7.01 -17.27
C VAL A 162 -13.62 6.72 -17.31
N CYS A 163 -14.02 5.47 -17.07
CA CYS A 163 -15.43 5.07 -17.11
C CYS A 163 -16.13 5.08 -15.74
N GLY A 164 -15.38 5.31 -14.65
CA GLY A 164 -15.91 5.32 -13.28
C GLY A 164 -16.36 3.95 -12.77
N TYR A 165 -15.94 2.85 -13.40
CA TYR A 165 -16.16 1.51 -12.87
C TYR A 165 -15.52 1.40 -11.48
N THR A 166 -16.22 0.77 -10.57
CA THR A 166 -15.72 0.47 -9.22
C THR A 166 -15.88 -1.02 -8.98
N GLY A 167 -14.80 -1.69 -8.66
CA GLY A 167 -14.72 -3.14 -8.48
C GLY A 167 -13.30 -3.63 -8.69
N VAL A 168 -13.10 -4.94 -8.73
CA VAL A 168 -11.78 -5.51 -9.01
C VAL A 168 -11.44 -5.26 -10.48
N ILE A 169 -10.31 -4.60 -10.70
CA ILE A 169 -9.70 -4.39 -12.02
C ILE A 169 -8.30 -4.96 -11.92
N ASP A 170 -8.08 -6.07 -12.62
CA ASP A 170 -6.73 -6.60 -12.79
C ASP A 170 -5.99 -5.75 -13.82
N ASP A 171 -5.75 -6.28 -15.03
CA ASP A 171 -5.09 -5.54 -16.10
C ASP A 171 -6.07 -4.76 -16.99
N ILE A 172 -7.31 -5.23 -17.10
CA ILE A 172 -8.31 -4.71 -18.03
C ILE A 172 -9.61 -4.36 -17.30
N CYS A 173 -10.05 -3.11 -17.46
CA CYS A 173 -11.33 -2.68 -16.90
C CYS A 173 -12.51 -3.46 -17.53
N PRO A 174 -13.31 -4.20 -16.72
CA PRO A 174 -14.40 -5.04 -17.26
C PRO A 174 -15.56 -4.24 -17.87
N ARG A 175 -15.65 -2.93 -17.57
CA ARG A 175 -16.68 -2.05 -18.13
C ARG A 175 -16.31 -1.46 -19.47
N CYS A 176 -15.08 -0.96 -19.63
CA CYS A 176 -14.69 -0.20 -20.83
C CYS A 176 -13.58 -0.86 -21.64
N GLY A 177 -12.98 -1.94 -21.13
CA GLY A 177 -11.91 -2.65 -21.82
C GLY A 177 -10.55 -1.94 -21.82
N ARG A 178 -10.41 -0.84 -21.07
CA ARG A 178 -9.14 -0.10 -20.99
C ARG A 178 -8.12 -0.91 -20.18
N LYS A 179 -6.92 -0.99 -20.71
CA LYS A 179 -5.77 -1.53 -19.97
C LYS A 179 -5.13 -0.44 -19.10
N GLU A 180 -4.69 -0.81 -17.91
CA GLU A 180 -4.01 0.13 -17.02
C GLU A 180 -2.68 0.60 -17.66
N GLY A 181 -2.41 1.91 -17.55
CA GLY A 181 -1.22 2.53 -18.17
C GLY A 181 -1.34 2.84 -19.67
N GLU A 182 -2.39 2.40 -20.37
CA GLU A 182 -2.61 2.81 -21.76
C GLU A 182 -3.06 4.27 -21.87
N PRO A 183 -2.50 5.04 -22.82
CA PRO A 183 -2.95 6.40 -23.10
C PRO A 183 -4.41 6.36 -23.60
N VAL A 184 -5.21 7.28 -23.04
CA VAL A 184 -6.65 7.35 -23.36
C VAL A 184 -6.87 8.39 -24.43
N SER A 185 -7.31 7.96 -25.62
CA SER A 185 -7.60 8.88 -26.70
C SER A 185 -8.89 9.69 -26.45
N LEU A 186 -8.94 10.90 -27.00
CA LEU A 186 -10.14 11.75 -26.93
C LEU A 186 -11.37 11.10 -27.57
N ALA A 187 -11.17 10.34 -28.66
CA ALA A 187 -12.24 9.59 -29.32
C ALA A 187 -12.85 8.54 -28.38
N PHE A 188 -12.00 7.79 -27.68
CA PHE A 188 -12.44 6.81 -26.71
C PHE A 188 -13.22 7.43 -25.54
N LEU A 189 -12.77 8.59 -25.03
CA LEU A 189 -13.48 9.33 -23.99
C LEU A 189 -14.86 9.83 -24.45
N LYS A 190 -14.98 10.30 -25.69
CA LYS A 190 -16.25 10.74 -26.26
C LYS A 190 -17.24 9.57 -26.39
N GLU A 191 -16.78 8.40 -26.83
CA GLU A 191 -17.60 7.19 -26.91
C GLU A 191 -18.07 6.71 -25.52
N LEU A 192 -17.16 6.67 -24.55
CA LEU A 192 -17.51 6.32 -23.18
C LEU A 192 -18.53 7.27 -22.56
N ARG A 193 -18.43 8.56 -22.84
CA ARG A 193 -19.39 9.54 -22.35
C ARG A 193 -20.78 9.37 -22.94
N LYS A 194 -20.88 8.98 -24.22
CA LYS A 194 -22.16 8.60 -24.82
C LYS A 194 -22.78 7.37 -24.15
N LYS A 195 -21.95 6.38 -23.87
CA LYS A 195 -22.39 5.11 -23.27
C LYS A 195 -22.71 5.24 -21.75
N TYR A 196 -22.02 6.13 -21.06
CA TYR A 196 -22.14 6.33 -19.61
C TYR A 196 -22.28 7.82 -19.25
N PRO A 197 -23.40 8.49 -19.60
CA PRO A 197 -23.56 9.95 -19.48
C PRO A 197 -23.50 10.47 -18.05
N ASN A 198 -23.82 9.64 -17.06
CA ASN A 198 -23.90 10.02 -15.64
C ASN A 198 -22.59 9.81 -14.86
N VAL A 199 -21.53 9.34 -15.51
CA VAL A 199 -20.25 9.09 -14.83
C VAL A 199 -19.43 10.37 -14.78
N ARG A 200 -19.24 10.91 -13.57
CA ARG A 200 -18.33 12.04 -13.31
C ARG A 200 -16.91 11.52 -13.07
N CYS A 201 -16.01 11.77 -14.00
CA CYS A 201 -14.60 11.42 -13.87
C CYS A 201 -13.74 12.69 -13.70
N THR A 202 -13.13 12.84 -12.51
CA THR A 202 -12.23 13.97 -12.20
C THR A 202 -10.92 13.91 -13.01
N ARG A 203 -10.49 12.73 -13.44
CA ARG A 203 -9.27 12.56 -14.26
C ARG A 203 -9.51 12.91 -15.72
N MET A 204 -10.75 12.84 -16.22
CA MET A 204 -11.09 13.33 -17.56
C MET A 204 -10.69 14.78 -17.75
N LYS A 205 -10.87 15.61 -16.71
CA LYS A 205 -10.52 17.04 -16.77
C LYS A 205 -9.01 17.24 -16.99
N LYS A 206 -8.18 16.44 -16.33
CA LYS A 206 -6.72 16.51 -16.47
C LYS A 206 -6.24 15.97 -17.81
N LEU A 207 -6.79 14.84 -18.27
CA LEU A 207 -6.48 14.26 -19.58
C LEU A 207 -6.91 15.20 -20.73
N TRP A 208 -8.06 15.88 -20.62
CA TRP A 208 -8.48 16.84 -21.61
C TRP A 208 -7.57 18.07 -21.63
N GLN A 209 -7.05 18.51 -20.48
CA GLN A 209 -6.07 19.60 -20.42
C GLN A 209 -4.73 19.20 -21.06
N GLU A 210 -4.27 17.97 -20.81
CA GLU A 210 -3.00 17.46 -21.34
C GLU A 210 -3.07 17.18 -22.86
N GLU A 211 -4.13 16.50 -23.38
CA GLU A 211 -4.26 16.19 -24.79
C GLU A 211 -4.65 17.40 -25.67
N LEU A 212 -5.44 18.32 -25.15
CA LEU A 212 -5.91 19.48 -25.89
C LEU A 212 -5.06 20.74 -25.67
N ASN A 213 -4.05 20.64 -24.82
CA ASN A 213 -3.21 21.81 -24.42
C ASN A 213 -4.06 23.03 -24.00
N MET A 214 -5.19 22.77 -23.34
CA MET A 214 -6.17 23.76 -22.95
C MET A 214 -5.96 24.23 -21.52
N THR A 215 -6.13 25.51 -21.28
CA THR A 215 -6.18 26.06 -19.93
C THR A 215 -7.43 25.60 -19.16
N GLY A 216 -7.40 25.66 -17.82
CA GLY A 216 -8.55 25.25 -16.99
C GLY A 216 -9.83 26.07 -17.24
N GLU A 217 -9.70 27.31 -17.77
CA GLU A 217 -10.80 28.19 -18.14
C GLU A 217 -11.44 27.79 -19.47
N GLU A 218 -10.63 27.54 -20.48
CA GLU A 218 -11.07 27.06 -21.79
C GLU A 218 -11.81 25.75 -21.70
N LEU A 219 -11.35 24.85 -20.82
CA LEU A 219 -12.02 23.57 -20.56
C LEU A 219 -13.38 23.78 -19.89
N ARG A 220 -13.49 24.72 -18.92
CA ARG A 220 -14.78 25.07 -18.27
C ARG A 220 -15.79 25.61 -19.29
N MET A 221 -15.37 26.56 -20.14
CA MET A 221 -16.25 27.12 -21.17
C MET A 221 -16.76 26.07 -22.16
N ARG A 222 -15.90 25.15 -22.63
CA ARG A 222 -16.34 24.07 -23.52
C ARG A 222 -17.25 23.03 -22.85
N MET A 223 -17.08 22.78 -21.55
CA MET A 223 -17.94 21.87 -20.81
C MET A 223 -19.33 22.47 -20.51
N GLN A 224 -19.48 23.80 -20.53
CA GLN A 224 -20.76 24.50 -20.36
C GLN A 224 -21.56 24.62 -21.67
N GLN A 225 -20.88 24.52 -22.82
CA GLN A 225 -21.51 24.61 -24.16
C GLN A 225 -21.97 23.24 -24.70
N GLN A 226 -21.86 22.17 -23.95
CA GLN A 226 -22.31 20.81 -24.25
C GLN A 226 -23.37 20.33 -23.24
#